data_76350969639e09a82558a21101b95459
#
_entry.id   76350969639e09a82558a21101b95459
#
_cell.length_a   1.000
_cell.length_b   1.000
_cell.length_c   1.000
_cell.angle_alpha   90.00
_cell.angle_beta   90.00
_cell.angle_gamma   90.00
#
_symmetry.space_group_name_H-M   'P 1'
#
loop_
_entity.id
_entity.type
_entity.pdbx_description
1 polymer ?
#
loop_
_entity_poly.entity_id
_entity_poly.type
_entity_poly.pdbx_seq_one_letter_code
_entity_poly.pdbx_strand_id
1 'polypeptide(L)'
;MPQAATPPKAPLFRSTQPETALRQPLTPASAFRTPTPAVVNTKAASPFRKDLQISDEEFLQLRDFIYQQCGIFIAENRKYLVENRLSNRIKDLNLKSYNEYYNFLRFDASRKTELNKLFEVVTTNETSFYRNPPQLEVFQKNVLPEILDQCRQKGQKKLRIWSAGCSTGEEPYTLAIILHEVLRSEIHSWDIKITANDLSEAVLAAARRGIYSEYALRTTPKSIVDTYFVKEDNIYKIKPELKNIISFGQINLSDKEQLRRVEKSQIVFCRNVIIYFDDEMKRKVINAFYDNLEVNGALLIGHSESLHNISRAFQLEHFKGTIVYRKLA
;
A
#
# COMPACT_ATOMS: atom_id res chain seq x y z
N MET A 1 26.22 55.72 25.20
CA MET A 1 27.17 54.62 25.38
C MET A 1 27.02 54.08 26.77
N PRO A 2 26.69 52.80 26.88
CA PRO A 2 27.35 51.93 27.84
C PRO A 2 27.79 50.60 27.18
N GLN A 3 28.81 50.04 27.80
CA GLN A 3 29.69 48.95 27.37
C GLN A 3 29.05 47.59 27.23
N ALA A 4 29.60 46.83 26.29
CA ALA A 4 29.30 45.41 26.04
C ALA A 4 29.86 44.53 27.17
N ALA A 5 29.05 43.59 27.67
CA ALA A 5 29.47 42.56 28.62
C ALA A 5 29.76 41.24 27.86
N THR A 6 30.95 40.70 28.13
CA THR A 6 31.49 39.44 27.59
C THR A 6 30.88 38.22 28.32
N PRO A 7 30.54 37.11 27.66
CA PRO A 7 30.07 35.91 28.33
C PRO A 7 31.21 35.04 28.88
N PRO A 8 30.99 34.26 29.93
CA PRO A 8 32.01 33.45 30.61
C PRO A 8 32.33 32.13 29.86
N LYS A 9 33.63 31.76 29.99
CA LYS A 9 34.21 30.50 29.44
C LYS A 9 33.75 29.26 30.21
N ALA A 10 33.41 28.22 29.48
CA ALA A 10 33.12 26.88 30.01
C ALA A 10 34.42 26.15 30.46
N PRO A 11 34.36 25.28 31.47
CA PRO A 11 35.52 24.51 31.94
C PRO A 11 35.80 23.28 31.11
N LEU A 12 37.10 23.05 30.87
CA LEU A 12 37.70 21.86 30.25
C LEU A 12 37.59 20.64 31.17
N PHE A 13 36.94 19.59 30.72
CA PHE A 13 37.03 18.28 31.37
C PHE A 13 38.21 17.49 30.78
N ARG A 14 39.13 17.09 31.67
CA ARG A 14 40.24 16.16 31.41
C ARG A 14 39.72 14.74 31.25
N SER A 15 40.16 14.08 30.20
CA SER A 15 40.02 12.63 30.00
C SER A 15 41.03 11.90 30.86
N THR A 16 40.59 10.97 31.71
CA THR A 16 41.39 9.92 32.32
C THR A 16 40.96 8.58 31.74
N GLN A 17 41.91 7.91 31.08
CA GLN A 17 41.82 6.51 30.70
C GLN A 17 42.12 5.62 31.92
N PRO A 18 41.47 4.47 32.07
CA PRO A 18 41.98 3.40 32.97
C PRO A 18 42.79 2.38 32.22
N GLU A 19 43.86 1.97 32.91
CA GLU A 19 44.88 1.02 32.54
C GLU A 19 44.37 -0.38 32.24
N THR A 20 45.09 -1.02 31.31
CA THR A 20 45.01 -2.41 30.87
C THR A 20 45.49 -3.36 31.99
N ALA A 21 44.63 -4.19 32.52
CA ALA A 21 45.01 -5.33 33.37
C ALA A 21 44.96 -6.62 32.56
N LEU A 22 46.14 -7.20 32.35
CA LEU A 22 46.39 -8.53 31.81
C LEU A 22 45.77 -9.62 32.71
N ARG A 23 44.84 -10.43 32.15
CA ARG A 23 44.43 -11.70 32.79
C ARG A 23 44.88 -12.88 31.94
N GLN A 24 45.58 -13.80 32.61
CA GLN A 24 46.06 -15.07 32.11
C GLN A 24 44.94 -16.05 31.77
N PRO A 25 45.18 -17.04 30.87
CA PRO A 25 44.15 -18.00 30.44
C PRO A 25 43.98 -19.14 31.44
N LEU A 26 42.73 -19.45 31.79
CA LEU A 26 42.35 -20.64 32.54
C LEU A 26 42.09 -21.80 31.57
N THR A 27 42.68 -22.93 31.85
CA THR A 27 42.55 -24.22 31.18
C THR A 27 41.14 -24.84 31.32
N PRO A 28 40.64 -25.61 30.34
CA PRO A 28 39.27 -26.12 30.36
C PRO A 28 39.15 -27.43 31.16
N ALA A 29 38.12 -27.47 32.00
CA ALA A 29 37.69 -28.71 32.68
C ALA A 29 36.58 -29.40 31.89
N SER A 30 36.85 -30.68 31.63
CA SER A 30 36.00 -31.86 31.39
C SER A 30 34.59 -31.71 30.80
N ALA A 31 34.45 -32.36 29.65
CA ALA A 31 33.28 -32.67 28.86
C ALA A 31 32.13 -33.35 29.63
N PHE A 32 30.91 -32.77 29.51
CA PHE A 32 29.65 -33.52 29.53
C PHE A 32 29.18 -33.71 28.09
N ARG A 33 29.24 -34.93 27.59
CA ARG A 33 28.65 -35.35 26.32
C ARG A 33 27.14 -35.45 26.49
N THR A 34 26.39 -34.59 25.88
CA THR A 34 24.96 -34.81 25.60
C THR A 34 24.83 -35.63 24.32
N PRO A 35 23.92 -36.62 24.24
CA PRO A 35 23.74 -37.40 23.02
C PRO A 35 23.07 -36.57 21.93
N THR A 36 23.72 -36.52 20.79
CA THR A 36 23.16 -35.93 19.54
C THR A 36 21.97 -36.75 19.10
N PRO A 37 20.79 -36.13 18.84
CA PRO A 37 19.71 -36.86 18.20
C PRO A 37 20.10 -37.18 16.75
N ALA A 38 19.94 -38.45 16.38
CA ALA A 38 20.16 -38.95 15.03
C ALA A 38 19.34 -38.14 14.02
N VAL A 39 20.04 -37.48 13.09
CA VAL A 39 19.42 -36.86 11.92
C VAL A 39 18.89 -37.99 11.05
N VAL A 40 17.59 -38.23 11.13
CA VAL A 40 16.91 -39.09 10.17
C VAL A 40 16.83 -38.29 8.86
N ASN A 41 17.77 -38.62 7.98
CA ASN A 41 17.85 -38.03 6.64
C ASN A 41 16.84 -38.76 5.73
N THR A 42 15.56 -38.39 5.81
CA THR A 42 14.56 -38.78 4.83
C THR A 42 14.37 -37.66 3.80
N LYS A 43 15.42 -37.38 3.04
CA LYS A 43 15.25 -36.84 1.70
C LYS A 43 14.84 -37.99 0.78
N ALA A 44 13.56 -38.32 0.75
CA ALA A 44 12.99 -38.95 -0.42
C ALA A 44 13.14 -37.92 -1.55
N ALA A 45 14.10 -38.12 -2.43
CA ALA A 45 14.27 -37.38 -3.65
C ALA A 45 12.98 -37.55 -4.47
N SER A 46 12.16 -36.51 -4.48
CA SER A 46 11.04 -36.38 -5.43
C SER A 46 11.65 -36.46 -6.84
N PRO A 47 11.12 -37.29 -7.75
CA PRO A 47 11.67 -37.43 -9.08
C PRO A 47 11.63 -36.06 -9.77
N PHE A 48 12.76 -35.68 -10.33
CA PHE A 48 13.03 -34.47 -11.13
C PHE A 48 11.79 -33.89 -11.80
N ARG A 49 11.17 -32.85 -11.21
CA ARG A 49 10.37 -31.91 -11.96
C ARG A 49 11.38 -30.87 -12.49
N LYS A 50 11.60 -30.88 -13.80
CA LYS A 50 12.24 -29.77 -14.54
C LYS A 50 11.64 -28.47 -14.02
N ASP A 51 12.47 -27.54 -13.53
CA ASP A 51 11.96 -26.23 -13.16
C ASP A 51 11.18 -25.65 -14.33
N LEU A 52 9.96 -25.21 -14.07
CA LEU A 52 9.05 -24.71 -15.07
C LEU A 52 9.63 -23.39 -15.58
N GLN A 53 10.24 -23.43 -16.76
CA GLN A 53 10.81 -22.26 -17.42
C GLN A 53 9.81 -21.71 -18.43
N ILE A 54 9.58 -20.40 -18.39
CA ILE A 54 8.71 -19.72 -19.35
C ILE A 54 9.52 -19.38 -20.62
N SER A 55 9.00 -19.74 -21.80
CA SER A 55 9.58 -19.31 -23.09
C SER A 55 9.30 -17.82 -23.32
N ASP A 56 9.97 -17.21 -24.31
CA ASP A 56 9.71 -15.81 -24.66
C ASP A 56 8.31 -15.63 -25.25
N GLU A 57 7.84 -16.59 -26.03
CA GLU A 57 6.49 -16.59 -26.60
C GLU A 57 5.41 -16.70 -25.51
N GLU A 58 5.55 -17.64 -24.59
CA GLU A 58 4.63 -17.79 -23.45
C GLU A 58 4.60 -16.55 -22.56
N PHE A 59 5.78 -15.93 -22.34
CA PHE A 59 5.87 -14.68 -21.61
C PHE A 59 5.11 -13.55 -22.30
N LEU A 60 5.32 -13.34 -23.61
CA LEU A 60 4.63 -12.31 -24.35
C LEU A 60 3.11 -12.51 -24.33
N GLN A 61 2.64 -13.73 -24.52
CA GLN A 61 1.21 -14.05 -24.45
C GLN A 61 0.60 -13.74 -23.08
N LEU A 62 1.26 -14.16 -22.00
CA LEU A 62 0.77 -13.92 -20.63
C LEU A 62 0.87 -12.45 -20.24
N ARG A 63 1.96 -11.77 -20.61
CA ARG A 63 2.15 -10.33 -20.39
C ARG A 63 1.00 -9.53 -21.02
N ASP A 64 0.73 -9.80 -22.29
CA ASP A 64 -0.29 -9.08 -23.06
C ASP A 64 -1.70 -9.40 -22.52
N PHE A 65 -1.93 -10.65 -22.11
CA PHE A 65 -3.16 -11.04 -21.45
C PHE A 65 -3.36 -10.33 -20.11
N ILE A 66 -2.34 -10.29 -19.25
CA ILE A 66 -2.37 -9.57 -17.98
C ILE A 66 -2.68 -8.08 -18.22
N TYR A 67 -1.99 -7.46 -19.18
CA TYR A 67 -2.23 -6.07 -19.54
C TYR A 67 -3.69 -5.84 -19.98
N GLN A 68 -4.23 -6.68 -20.84
CA GLN A 68 -5.63 -6.61 -21.29
C GLN A 68 -6.63 -6.76 -20.14
N GLN A 69 -6.31 -7.62 -19.16
CA GLN A 69 -7.21 -7.90 -18.05
C GLN A 69 -7.20 -6.80 -16.98
N CYS A 70 -6.04 -6.20 -16.67
CA CYS A 70 -5.94 -5.27 -15.53
C CYS A 70 -5.04 -4.05 -15.75
N GLY A 71 -4.50 -3.85 -16.95
CA GLY A 71 -3.67 -2.70 -17.28
C GLY A 71 -2.26 -2.72 -16.69
N ILE A 72 -1.87 -3.78 -15.97
CA ILE A 72 -0.53 -3.91 -15.40
C ILE A 72 0.47 -4.12 -16.53
N PHE A 73 1.42 -3.20 -16.65
CA PHE A 73 2.48 -3.24 -17.65
C PHE A 73 3.71 -3.99 -17.11
N ILE A 74 4.14 -5.03 -17.81
CA ILE A 74 5.32 -5.82 -17.47
C ILE A 74 6.35 -5.64 -18.59
N ALA A 75 7.46 -4.97 -18.28
CA ALA A 75 8.55 -4.76 -19.24
C ALA A 75 9.23 -6.10 -19.62
N GLU A 76 9.78 -6.20 -20.82
CA GLU A 76 10.38 -7.43 -21.35
C GLU A 76 11.53 -7.98 -20.49
N ASN A 77 12.34 -7.10 -19.91
CA ASN A 77 13.42 -7.47 -18.99
C ASN A 77 12.93 -8.01 -17.63
N ARG A 78 11.61 -8.04 -17.39
CA ARG A 78 10.98 -8.54 -16.16
C ARG A 78 10.28 -9.90 -16.32
N LYS A 79 10.65 -10.68 -17.34
CA LYS A 79 10.16 -12.04 -17.59
C LYS A 79 10.21 -12.92 -16.33
N TYR A 80 11.28 -12.81 -15.56
CA TYR A 80 11.45 -13.52 -14.29
C TYR A 80 10.34 -13.26 -13.26
N LEU A 81 9.69 -12.08 -13.30
CA LEU A 81 8.59 -11.78 -12.38
C LEU A 81 7.35 -12.63 -12.70
N VAL A 82 7.04 -12.80 -13.99
CA VAL A 82 5.91 -13.64 -14.43
C VAL A 82 6.21 -15.09 -14.08
N GLU A 83 7.43 -15.55 -14.37
CA GLU A 83 7.88 -16.91 -14.07
C GLU A 83 7.74 -17.22 -12.58
N ASN A 84 8.35 -16.41 -11.72
CA ASN A 84 8.32 -16.62 -10.26
C ASN A 84 6.91 -16.53 -9.67
N ARG A 85 6.08 -15.60 -10.14
CA ARG A 85 4.74 -15.39 -9.60
C ARG A 85 3.74 -16.46 -10.02
N LEU A 86 3.85 -16.95 -11.26
CA LEU A 86 2.89 -17.92 -11.80
C LEU A 86 3.30 -19.37 -11.62
N SER A 87 4.59 -19.67 -11.41
CA SER A 87 5.09 -21.06 -11.32
C SER A 87 4.36 -21.88 -10.25
N ASN A 88 4.11 -21.30 -9.09
CA ASN A 88 3.38 -21.99 -8.02
C ASN A 88 1.92 -22.22 -8.40
N ARG A 89 1.29 -21.24 -9.05
CA ARG A 89 -0.10 -21.35 -9.48
C ARG A 89 -0.32 -22.43 -10.52
N ILE A 90 0.60 -22.54 -11.48
CA ILE A 90 0.62 -23.60 -12.51
C ILE A 90 0.76 -24.97 -11.85
N LYS A 91 1.62 -25.08 -10.83
CA LYS A 91 1.80 -26.32 -10.05
C LYS A 91 0.55 -26.68 -9.26
N ASP A 92 -0.09 -25.74 -8.61
CA ASP A 92 -1.33 -25.93 -7.83
C ASP A 92 -2.48 -26.47 -8.71
N LEU A 93 -2.54 -26.00 -9.95
CA LEU A 93 -3.52 -26.45 -10.95
C LEU A 93 -3.12 -27.76 -11.66
N ASN A 94 -1.96 -28.35 -11.33
CA ASN A 94 -1.37 -29.50 -11.99
C ASN A 94 -1.15 -29.33 -13.51
N LEU A 95 -0.94 -28.10 -13.98
CA LEU A 95 -0.62 -27.78 -15.35
C LEU A 95 0.87 -28.00 -15.65
N LYS A 96 1.21 -28.22 -16.93
CA LYS A 96 2.56 -28.62 -17.35
C LYS A 96 3.38 -27.48 -17.95
N SER A 97 2.72 -26.38 -18.37
CA SER A 97 3.38 -25.23 -19.03
C SER A 97 2.62 -23.93 -18.79
N TYR A 98 3.29 -22.81 -19.08
CA TYR A 98 2.67 -21.48 -19.06
C TYR A 98 1.62 -21.34 -20.19
N ASN A 99 1.80 -22.02 -21.30
CA ASN A 99 0.81 -22.05 -22.37
C ASN A 99 -0.47 -22.78 -21.94
N GLU A 100 -0.39 -23.89 -21.21
CA GLU A 100 -1.57 -24.54 -20.63
C GLU A 100 -2.30 -23.60 -19.67
N TYR A 101 -1.57 -22.83 -18.84
CA TYR A 101 -2.16 -21.85 -17.95
C TYR A 101 -2.83 -20.69 -18.71
N TYR A 102 -2.19 -20.19 -19.77
CA TYR A 102 -2.80 -19.18 -20.64
C TYR A 102 -4.11 -19.68 -21.26
N ASN A 103 -4.15 -20.92 -21.75
CA ASN A 103 -5.36 -21.54 -22.30
C ASN A 103 -6.43 -21.74 -21.22
N PHE A 104 -6.03 -22.12 -20.01
CA PHE A 104 -6.94 -22.23 -18.86
C PHE A 104 -7.61 -20.87 -18.56
N LEU A 105 -6.84 -19.80 -18.47
CA LEU A 105 -7.36 -18.45 -18.23
C LEU A 105 -8.32 -17.96 -19.32
N ARG A 106 -8.20 -18.47 -20.54
CA ARG A 106 -9.06 -18.07 -21.67
C ARG A 106 -10.33 -18.89 -21.80
N PHE A 107 -10.24 -20.18 -21.59
CA PHE A 107 -11.26 -21.12 -22.08
C PHE A 107 -11.89 -21.99 -20.98
N ASP A 108 -11.26 -22.13 -19.82
CA ASP A 108 -11.79 -22.98 -18.76
C ASP A 108 -13.09 -22.44 -18.15
N ALA A 109 -13.96 -23.32 -17.70
CA ALA A 109 -15.21 -22.95 -17.04
C ALA A 109 -14.98 -22.17 -15.73
N SER A 110 -13.88 -22.45 -15.02
CA SER A 110 -13.48 -21.80 -13.75
C SER A 110 -12.61 -20.56 -13.94
N ARG A 111 -12.38 -20.11 -15.19
CA ARG A 111 -11.51 -18.97 -15.53
C ARG A 111 -11.77 -17.70 -14.71
N LYS A 112 -13.02 -17.41 -14.34
CA LYS A 112 -13.35 -16.22 -13.54
C LYS A 112 -12.75 -16.29 -12.14
N THR A 113 -12.79 -17.45 -11.53
CA THR A 113 -12.17 -17.69 -10.21
C THR A 113 -10.66 -17.60 -10.33
N GLU A 114 -10.10 -18.18 -11.40
CA GLU A 114 -8.67 -18.15 -11.64
C GLU A 114 -8.14 -16.76 -11.99
N LEU A 115 -8.89 -15.91 -12.67
CA LEU A 115 -8.54 -14.51 -12.88
C LEU A 115 -8.36 -13.76 -11.56
N ASN A 116 -9.18 -13.99 -10.54
CA ASN A 116 -8.97 -13.42 -9.22
C ASN A 116 -7.66 -13.90 -8.60
N LYS A 117 -7.30 -15.17 -8.77
CA LYS A 117 -6.02 -15.72 -8.32
C LYS A 117 -4.84 -15.13 -9.11
N LEU A 118 -4.98 -14.94 -10.40
CA LEU A 118 -4.01 -14.24 -11.21
C LEU A 118 -3.77 -12.82 -10.66
N PHE A 119 -4.84 -12.06 -10.38
CA PHE A 119 -4.72 -10.71 -9.82
C PHE A 119 -4.02 -10.69 -8.46
N GLU A 120 -4.28 -11.67 -7.59
CA GLU A 120 -3.59 -11.82 -6.31
C GLU A 120 -2.07 -11.96 -6.48
N VAL A 121 -1.62 -12.74 -7.47
CA VAL A 121 -0.19 -13.02 -7.63
C VAL A 121 0.55 -12.00 -8.49
N VAL A 122 -0.13 -11.30 -9.41
CA VAL A 122 0.52 -10.28 -10.26
C VAL A 122 0.60 -8.91 -9.59
N THR A 123 -0.23 -8.63 -8.58
CA THR A 123 -0.17 -7.38 -7.82
C THR A 123 0.94 -7.41 -6.77
N THR A 124 1.44 -6.23 -6.42
CA THR A 124 2.36 -6.03 -5.30
C THR A 124 1.63 -5.23 -4.24
N ASN A 125 1.44 -5.83 -3.06
CA ASN A 125 0.53 -5.31 -2.04
C ASN A 125 1.28 -4.76 -0.81
N GLU A 126 2.50 -4.20 -0.98
CA GLU A 126 3.22 -3.60 0.13
C GLU A 126 2.57 -2.28 0.54
N THR A 127 2.15 -2.21 1.80
CA THR A 127 1.51 -1.05 2.40
C THR A 127 1.83 -0.93 3.88
N SER A 128 1.50 0.21 4.50
CA SER A 128 1.58 0.43 5.95
C SER A 128 0.66 1.56 6.37
N PHE A 129 0.23 1.54 7.62
CA PHE A 129 -0.43 2.70 8.21
C PHE A 129 0.51 3.91 8.19
N TYR A 130 -0.05 5.09 7.99
CA TYR A 130 0.69 6.37 7.92
C TYR A 130 1.86 6.36 6.93
N ARG A 131 1.74 5.60 5.82
CA ARG A 131 2.75 5.60 4.75
C ARG A 131 2.94 7.01 4.19
N ASN A 132 4.18 7.49 4.16
CA ASN A 132 4.55 8.86 3.75
C ASN A 132 3.93 9.94 4.67
N PRO A 133 4.40 10.06 5.92
CA PRO A 133 3.85 10.99 6.90
C PRO A 133 3.78 12.45 6.42
N PRO A 134 4.78 13.01 5.69
CA PRO A 134 4.70 14.40 5.23
C PRO A 134 3.47 14.68 4.35
N GLN A 135 3.10 13.77 3.47
CA GLN A 135 1.90 13.93 2.64
C GLN A 135 0.61 13.86 3.45
N LEU A 136 0.55 12.95 4.42
CA LEU A 136 -0.62 12.83 5.30
C LEU A 136 -0.75 14.02 6.24
N GLU A 137 0.36 14.64 6.64
CA GLU A 137 0.36 15.88 7.40
C GLU A 137 -0.23 17.04 6.58
N VAL A 138 0.17 17.18 5.31
CA VAL A 138 -0.42 18.16 4.39
C VAL A 138 -1.90 17.90 4.17
N PHE A 139 -2.27 16.62 3.99
CA PHE A 139 -3.68 16.25 3.89
C PHE A 139 -4.47 16.67 5.15
N GLN A 140 -3.97 16.33 6.33
CA GLN A 140 -4.63 16.60 7.60
C GLN A 140 -4.73 18.10 7.92
N LYS A 141 -3.68 18.88 7.66
CA LYS A 141 -3.58 20.28 8.09
C LYS A 141 -4.04 21.29 7.05
N ASN A 142 -4.00 20.95 5.78
CA ASN A 142 -4.28 21.88 4.67
C ASN A 142 -5.49 21.40 3.84
N VAL A 143 -5.39 20.25 3.17
CA VAL A 143 -6.38 19.81 2.18
C VAL A 143 -7.74 19.49 2.82
N LEU A 144 -7.73 18.70 3.89
CA LEU A 144 -8.97 18.26 4.54
C LEU A 144 -9.75 19.41 5.19
N PRO A 145 -9.12 20.33 5.98
CA PRO A 145 -9.85 21.48 6.55
C PRO A 145 -10.47 22.36 5.49
N GLU A 146 -9.75 22.66 4.42
CA GLU A 146 -10.26 23.47 3.30
C GLU A 146 -11.51 22.84 2.67
N ILE A 147 -11.47 21.54 2.37
CA ILE A 147 -12.62 20.82 1.77
C ILE A 147 -13.79 20.75 2.75
N LEU A 148 -13.53 20.54 4.04
CA LEU A 148 -14.59 20.57 5.06
C LEU A 148 -15.26 21.94 5.13
N ASP A 149 -14.48 23.03 5.06
CA ASP A 149 -15.00 24.40 5.07
C ASP A 149 -15.81 24.71 3.79
N GLN A 150 -15.37 24.25 2.63
CA GLN A 150 -16.16 24.35 1.38
C GLN A 150 -17.51 23.61 1.51
N CYS A 151 -17.53 22.43 2.12
CA CYS A 151 -18.75 21.70 2.37
C CYS A 151 -19.68 22.45 3.35
N ARG A 152 -19.13 23.02 4.42
CA ARG A 152 -19.89 23.83 5.41
C ARG A 152 -20.49 25.08 4.74
N GLN A 153 -19.72 25.78 3.91
CA GLN A 153 -20.19 26.97 3.17
C GLN A 153 -21.36 26.65 2.23
N LYS A 154 -21.38 25.45 1.66
CA LYS A 154 -22.49 24.94 0.83
C LYS A 154 -23.68 24.42 1.65
N GLY A 155 -23.63 24.50 2.99
CA GLY A 155 -24.65 23.93 3.87
C GLY A 155 -24.71 22.40 3.87
N GLN A 156 -23.66 21.74 3.38
CA GLN A 156 -23.60 20.28 3.23
C GLN A 156 -22.51 19.71 4.13
N LYS A 157 -22.88 18.86 5.08
CA LYS A 157 -21.92 18.06 5.88
C LYS A 157 -21.76 16.68 5.24
N LYS A 158 -21.38 16.64 3.96
CA LYS A 158 -21.19 15.42 3.18
C LYS A 158 -19.76 15.35 2.65
N LEU A 159 -19.03 14.29 2.98
CA LEU A 159 -17.67 14.07 2.53
C LEU A 159 -17.53 12.69 1.88
N ARG A 160 -16.99 12.66 0.68
CA ARG A 160 -16.70 11.45 -0.08
C ARG A 160 -15.21 11.41 -0.40
N ILE A 161 -14.57 10.33 0.01
CA ILE A 161 -13.15 10.06 -0.26
C ILE A 161 -13.08 8.74 -1.02
N TRP A 162 -12.26 8.68 -2.06
CA TRP A 162 -11.96 7.47 -2.78
C TRP A 162 -10.50 7.08 -2.56
N SER A 163 -10.25 5.88 -2.00
CA SER A 163 -8.94 5.24 -1.91
C SER A 163 -8.88 4.15 -2.98
N ALA A 164 -8.18 4.45 -4.08
CA ALA A 164 -8.06 3.61 -5.26
C ALA A 164 -6.74 2.81 -5.22
N GLY A 165 -6.82 1.47 -5.17
CA GLY A 165 -5.69 0.58 -4.90
C GLY A 165 -5.37 0.52 -3.41
N CYS A 166 -6.38 0.23 -2.59
CA CYS A 166 -6.30 0.32 -1.13
C CYS A 166 -5.56 -0.85 -0.47
N SER A 167 -5.18 -1.88 -1.22
CA SER A 167 -4.49 -3.08 -0.72
C SER A 167 -5.19 -3.68 0.50
N THR A 168 -4.47 -4.02 1.54
CA THR A 168 -4.98 -4.60 2.80
C THR A 168 -5.63 -3.58 3.75
N GLY A 169 -5.88 -2.35 3.28
CA GLY A 169 -6.75 -1.38 3.95
C GLY A 169 -6.04 -0.37 4.85
N GLU A 170 -4.71 -0.39 4.95
CA GLU A 170 -3.96 0.53 5.82
C GLU A 170 -4.18 2.00 5.43
N GLU A 171 -4.30 2.30 4.13
CA GLU A 171 -4.57 3.66 3.66
C GLU A 171 -5.97 4.13 4.04
N PRO A 172 -7.09 3.47 3.67
CA PRO A 172 -8.42 3.94 4.04
C PRO A 172 -8.65 4.00 5.55
N TYR A 173 -8.06 3.10 6.34
CA TYR A 173 -8.12 3.20 7.80
C TYR A 173 -7.29 4.38 8.33
N THR A 174 -6.12 4.67 7.74
CA THR A 174 -5.36 5.89 8.09
C THR A 174 -6.19 7.15 7.82
N LEU A 175 -6.88 7.20 6.68
CA LEU A 175 -7.76 8.32 6.34
C LEU A 175 -8.93 8.43 7.33
N ALA A 176 -9.54 7.32 7.73
CA ALA A 176 -10.58 7.28 8.75
C ALA A 176 -10.07 7.81 10.11
N ILE A 177 -8.89 7.40 10.54
CA ILE A 177 -8.25 7.89 11.77
C ILE A 177 -8.04 9.41 11.68
N ILE A 178 -7.49 9.92 10.56
CA ILE A 178 -7.27 11.37 10.38
C ILE A 178 -8.59 12.13 10.45
N LEU A 179 -9.67 11.60 9.89
CA LEU A 179 -11.00 12.21 9.97
C LEU A 179 -11.50 12.27 11.42
N HIS A 180 -11.34 11.22 12.21
CA HIS A 180 -11.67 11.22 13.63
C HIS A 180 -10.84 12.24 14.43
N GLU A 181 -9.53 12.34 14.14
CA GLU A 181 -8.65 13.31 14.80
C GLU A 181 -9.02 14.77 14.48
N VAL A 182 -9.40 15.07 13.22
CA VAL A 182 -9.73 16.42 12.76
C VAL A 182 -11.14 16.83 13.21
N LEU A 183 -12.13 15.97 13.01
CA LEU A 183 -13.53 16.28 13.27
C LEU A 183 -13.93 16.04 14.73
N ARG A 184 -13.23 15.15 15.45
CA ARG A 184 -13.54 14.78 16.84
C ARG A 184 -15.01 14.46 17.02
N SER A 185 -15.69 15.12 17.95
CA SER A 185 -17.13 14.90 18.20
C SER A 185 -18.03 15.33 17.04
N GLU A 186 -17.57 16.25 16.16
CA GLU A 186 -18.34 16.66 15.00
C GLU A 186 -18.52 15.54 13.97
N ILE A 187 -17.69 14.50 13.97
CA ILE A 187 -17.74 13.42 12.97
C ILE A 187 -19.13 12.80 12.85
N HIS A 188 -19.86 12.72 13.96
CA HIS A 188 -21.23 12.15 14.01
C HIS A 188 -22.28 13.03 13.31
N SER A 189 -21.96 14.30 13.02
CA SER A 189 -22.83 15.22 12.30
C SER A 189 -22.56 15.25 10.79
N TRP A 190 -21.59 14.48 10.33
CA TRP A 190 -21.19 14.40 8.93
C TRP A 190 -21.65 13.09 8.29
N ASP A 191 -22.12 13.15 7.06
CA ASP A 191 -22.28 12.00 6.16
C ASP A 191 -20.94 11.71 5.48
N ILE A 192 -20.14 10.84 6.07
CA ILE A 192 -18.79 10.48 5.57
C ILE A 192 -18.81 9.09 4.99
N LYS A 193 -18.20 8.97 3.79
CA LYS A 193 -17.94 7.67 3.18
C LYS A 193 -16.56 7.66 2.53
N ILE A 194 -15.75 6.68 2.89
CA ILE A 194 -14.51 6.32 2.21
C ILE A 194 -14.80 5.11 1.34
N THR A 195 -14.81 5.29 0.02
CA THR A 195 -14.87 4.17 -0.93
C THR A 195 -13.46 3.65 -1.13
N ALA A 196 -13.20 2.42 -0.75
CA ALA A 196 -11.88 1.79 -0.79
C ALA A 196 -11.92 0.60 -1.76
N ASN A 197 -11.13 0.67 -2.82
CA ASN A 197 -11.17 -0.32 -3.88
C ASN A 197 -9.78 -0.89 -4.18
N ASP A 198 -9.77 -2.17 -4.53
CA ASP A 198 -8.58 -2.86 -5.03
C ASP A 198 -8.98 -3.88 -6.11
N LEU A 199 -8.00 -4.30 -6.90
CA LEU A 199 -8.17 -5.34 -7.92
C LEU A 199 -8.28 -6.73 -7.28
N SER A 200 -7.58 -6.96 -6.17
CA SER A 200 -7.47 -8.27 -5.49
C SER A 200 -8.52 -8.42 -4.39
N GLU A 201 -9.44 -9.35 -4.55
CA GLU A 201 -10.44 -9.67 -3.51
C GLU A 201 -9.79 -10.25 -2.25
N ALA A 202 -8.64 -10.93 -2.36
CA ALA A 202 -7.94 -11.46 -1.19
C ALA A 202 -7.45 -10.35 -0.25
N VAL A 203 -6.88 -9.26 -0.80
CA VAL A 203 -6.46 -8.12 0.02
C VAL A 203 -7.67 -7.37 0.59
N LEU A 204 -8.76 -7.25 -0.14
CA LEU A 204 -10.00 -6.66 0.35
C LEU A 204 -10.62 -7.49 1.50
N ALA A 205 -10.56 -8.81 1.40
CA ALA A 205 -10.98 -9.68 2.51
C ALA A 205 -10.11 -9.47 3.76
N ALA A 206 -8.79 -9.26 3.61
CA ALA A 206 -7.91 -8.90 4.71
C ALA A 206 -8.24 -7.50 5.28
N ALA A 207 -8.49 -6.52 4.42
CA ALA A 207 -8.90 -5.17 4.81
C ALA A 207 -10.19 -5.18 5.64
N ARG A 208 -11.22 -5.92 5.20
CA ARG A 208 -12.49 -6.06 5.95
C ARG A 208 -12.30 -6.70 7.32
N ARG A 209 -11.37 -7.68 7.47
CA ARG A 209 -11.02 -8.22 8.78
C ARG A 209 -10.44 -7.14 9.69
N GLY A 210 -9.56 -6.29 9.15
CA GLY A 210 -8.93 -5.20 9.91
C GLY A 210 -8.01 -5.71 11.01
N ILE A 211 -7.23 -6.75 10.72
CA ILE A 211 -6.26 -7.37 11.63
C ILE A 211 -4.87 -7.23 11.03
N TYR A 212 -3.95 -6.66 11.78
CA TYR A 212 -2.64 -6.25 11.30
C TYR A 212 -1.51 -6.74 12.19
N SER A 213 -0.33 -6.92 11.61
CA SER A 213 0.92 -7.18 12.35
C SER A 213 1.53 -5.86 12.83
N GLU A 214 2.48 -5.95 13.75
CA GLU A 214 3.28 -4.80 14.19
C GLU A 214 4.02 -4.12 13.01
N TYR A 215 4.46 -4.90 12.04
CA TYR A 215 5.12 -4.37 10.83
C TYR A 215 4.22 -3.42 10.02
N ALA A 216 2.92 -3.67 9.95
CA ALA A 216 1.98 -2.77 9.28
C ALA A 216 1.87 -1.40 9.99
N LEU A 217 2.17 -1.34 11.28
CA LEU A 217 2.09 -0.15 12.13
C LEU A 217 3.44 0.59 12.28
N ARG A 218 4.51 0.15 11.60
CA ARG A 218 5.89 0.64 11.77
C ARG A 218 6.08 2.16 11.62
N THR A 219 5.18 2.83 10.93
CA THR A 219 5.19 4.29 10.71
C THR A 219 4.06 5.02 11.45
N THR A 220 3.32 4.30 12.32
CA THR A 220 2.17 4.84 13.03
C THR A 220 2.59 5.41 14.39
N PRO A 221 2.22 6.64 14.74
CA PRO A 221 2.48 7.19 16.07
C PRO A 221 1.86 6.31 17.16
N LYS A 222 2.61 6.13 18.28
CA LYS A 222 2.15 5.28 19.38
C LYS A 222 0.78 5.71 19.93
N SER A 223 0.55 7.01 20.10
CA SER A 223 -0.73 7.54 20.57
C SER A 223 -1.91 7.12 19.68
N ILE A 224 -1.70 7.08 18.38
CA ILE A 224 -2.70 6.60 17.40
C ILE A 224 -2.94 5.10 17.57
N VAL A 225 -1.88 4.32 17.74
CA VAL A 225 -2.03 2.87 17.98
C VAL A 225 -2.82 2.62 19.25
N ASP A 226 -2.48 3.27 20.35
CA ASP A 226 -3.15 3.12 21.64
C ASP A 226 -4.64 3.55 21.59
N THR A 227 -4.95 4.56 20.73
CA THR A 227 -6.31 5.10 20.60
C THR A 227 -7.21 4.27 19.69
N TYR A 228 -6.71 3.82 18.54
CA TYR A 228 -7.53 3.28 17.44
C TYR A 228 -7.39 1.78 17.20
N PHE A 229 -6.50 1.12 17.94
CA PHE A 229 -6.31 -0.32 17.82
C PHE A 229 -6.53 -1.02 19.16
N VAL A 230 -6.93 -2.28 19.08
CA VAL A 230 -6.93 -3.22 20.20
C VAL A 230 -5.79 -4.19 19.96
N LYS A 231 -4.81 -4.22 20.86
CA LYS A 231 -3.70 -5.17 20.79
C LYS A 231 -4.13 -6.50 21.42
N GLU A 232 -3.96 -7.59 20.69
CA GLU A 232 -4.14 -8.96 21.15
C GLU A 232 -2.89 -9.76 20.77
N ASP A 233 -2.09 -10.16 21.74
CA ASP A 233 -0.81 -10.83 21.52
C ASP A 233 0.10 -10.08 20.54
N ASN A 234 0.34 -10.67 19.35
CA ASN A 234 1.18 -10.11 18.30
C ASN A 234 0.38 -9.46 17.15
N ILE A 235 -0.93 -9.28 17.33
CA ILE A 235 -1.79 -8.66 16.32
C ILE A 235 -2.48 -7.41 16.87
N TYR A 236 -2.88 -6.55 15.94
CA TYR A 236 -3.58 -5.30 16.20
C TYR A 236 -4.89 -5.28 15.41
N LYS A 237 -6.00 -5.11 16.08
CA LYS A 237 -7.34 -5.03 15.47
C LYS A 237 -7.81 -3.59 15.43
N ILE A 238 -8.27 -3.16 14.27
CA ILE A 238 -8.92 -1.85 14.09
C ILE A 238 -10.21 -1.81 14.93
N LYS A 239 -10.43 -0.70 15.61
CA LYS A 239 -11.70 -0.48 16.35
C LYS A 239 -12.89 -0.35 15.39
N PRO A 240 -14.08 -0.87 15.76
CA PRO A 240 -15.25 -0.92 14.88
C PRO A 240 -15.71 0.42 14.32
N GLU A 241 -15.58 1.51 15.08
CA GLU A 241 -16.02 2.85 14.68
C GLU A 241 -15.36 3.32 13.36
N LEU A 242 -14.10 2.94 13.12
CA LEU A 242 -13.40 3.28 11.87
C LEU A 242 -13.95 2.52 10.65
N LYS A 243 -14.47 1.30 10.87
CA LYS A 243 -15.02 0.48 9.78
C LYS A 243 -16.32 1.05 9.22
N ASN A 244 -17.10 1.74 10.05
CA ASN A 244 -18.45 2.21 9.71
C ASN A 244 -18.46 3.22 8.57
N ILE A 245 -17.38 3.98 8.36
CA ILE A 245 -17.29 4.99 7.33
C ILE A 245 -16.53 4.51 6.07
N ILE A 246 -16.11 3.22 6.03
CA ILE A 246 -15.36 2.65 4.91
C ILE A 246 -16.19 1.58 4.20
N SER A 247 -16.25 1.69 2.87
CA SER A 247 -16.89 0.69 2.00
C SER A 247 -15.83 0.05 1.10
N PHE A 248 -15.55 -1.23 1.32
CA PHE A 248 -14.59 -2.00 0.51
C PHE A 248 -15.27 -2.70 -0.65
N GLY A 249 -14.72 -2.56 -1.86
CA GLY A 249 -15.23 -3.21 -3.07
C GLY A 249 -14.16 -3.47 -4.11
N GLN A 250 -14.33 -4.55 -4.89
CA GLN A 250 -13.42 -4.87 -6.00
C GLN A 250 -13.67 -3.92 -7.16
N ILE A 251 -12.61 -3.26 -7.65
CA ILE A 251 -12.63 -2.45 -8.86
C ILE A 251 -11.34 -2.67 -9.64
N ASN A 252 -11.49 -2.88 -10.93
CA ASN A 252 -10.40 -2.87 -11.88
C ASN A 252 -10.25 -1.46 -12.46
N LEU A 253 -9.13 -0.78 -12.18
CA LEU A 253 -8.87 0.57 -12.69
C LEU A 253 -8.69 0.64 -14.22
N SER A 254 -8.52 -0.49 -14.90
CA SER A 254 -8.54 -0.55 -16.37
C SER A 254 -9.96 -0.57 -16.96
N ASP A 255 -10.97 -0.88 -16.16
CA ASP A 255 -12.36 -1.01 -16.58
C ASP A 255 -13.11 0.33 -16.42
N LYS A 256 -13.32 0.99 -17.55
CA LYS A 256 -13.99 2.30 -17.58
C LYS A 256 -15.43 2.27 -17.03
N GLU A 257 -16.14 1.17 -17.22
CA GLU A 257 -17.52 1.05 -16.75
C GLU A 257 -17.60 0.89 -15.23
N GLN A 258 -16.63 0.18 -14.64
CA GLN A 258 -16.51 0.10 -13.18
C GLN A 258 -16.16 1.46 -12.58
N LEU A 259 -15.20 2.19 -13.19
CA LEU A 259 -14.78 3.52 -12.72
C LEU A 259 -15.94 4.53 -12.74
N ARG A 260 -16.79 4.49 -13.76
CA ARG A 260 -17.97 5.40 -13.87
C ARG A 260 -19.01 5.16 -12.77
N ARG A 261 -19.02 4.00 -12.13
CA ARG A 261 -19.97 3.66 -11.04
C ARG A 261 -19.52 4.16 -9.69
N VAL A 262 -18.28 4.60 -9.56
CA VAL A 262 -17.77 5.17 -8.31
C VAL A 262 -18.44 6.52 -8.06
N GLU A 263 -19.00 6.70 -6.86
CA GLU A 263 -19.62 7.97 -6.45
C GLU A 263 -18.61 9.11 -6.57
N LYS A 264 -19.07 10.29 -7.01
CA LYS A 264 -18.25 11.51 -7.06
C LYS A 264 -17.63 11.80 -5.69
N SER A 265 -16.38 12.23 -5.71
CA SER A 265 -15.59 12.39 -4.48
C SER A 265 -14.95 13.77 -4.43
N GLN A 266 -14.84 14.34 -3.24
CA GLN A 266 -14.07 15.55 -3.02
C GLN A 266 -12.56 15.24 -2.96
N ILE A 267 -12.20 14.01 -2.60
CA ILE A 267 -10.80 13.61 -2.43
C ILE A 267 -10.59 12.23 -3.05
N VAL A 268 -9.55 12.09 -3.87
CA VAL A 268 -9.09 10.80 -4.39
C VAL A 268 -7.66 10.54 -3.94
N PHE A 269 -7.42 9.40 -3.33
CA PHE A 269 -6.11 8.84 -3.07
C PHE A 269 -5.85 7.70 -4.05
N CYS A 270 -4.75 7.78 -4.78
CA CYS A 270 -4.24 6.69 -5.61
C CYS A 270 -2.72 6.65 -5.49
N ARG A 271 -2.21 5.97 -4.48
CA ARG A 271 -0.81 6.05 -4.10
C ARG A 271 -0.09 4.73 -4.33
N ASN A 272 1.04 4.79 -5.04
CA ASN A 272 1.85 3.63 -5.38
C ASN A 272 1.10 2.57 -6.21
N VAL A 273 0.22 3.02 -7.09
CA VAL A 273 -0.58 2.18 -7.99
C VAL A 273 -0.26 2.45 -9.45
N ILE A 274 -0.20 3.73 -9.87
CA ILE A 274 0.04 4.09 -11.27
C ILE A 274 1.48 3.79 -11.72
N ILE A 275 2.38 3.45 -10.78
CA ILE A 275 3.72 2.95 -11.09
C ILE A 275 3.71 1.62 -11.86
N TYR A 276 2.61 0.88 -11.81
CA TYR A 276 2.44 -0.40 -12.51
C TYR A 276 1.84 -0.26 -13.90
N PHE A 277 1.48 0.96 -14.30
CA PHE A 277 0.85 1.26 -15.58
C PHE A 277 1.84 1.90 -16.54
N ASP A 278 1.64 1.65 -17.82
CA ASP A 278 2.28 2.45 -18.87
C ASP A 278 1.60 3.82 -19.01
N ASP A 279 2.13 4.68 -19.85
CA ASP A 279 1.63 6.04 -19.98
C ASP A 279 0.22 6.11 -20.59
N GLU A 280 -0.15 5.15 -21.44
CA GLU A 280 -1.52 5.09 -22.00
C GLU A 280 -2.52 4.75 -20.89
N MET A 281 -2.22 3.72 -20.11
CA MET A 281 -3.08 3.31 -19.01
C MET A 281 -3.13 4.37 -17.90
N LYS A 282 -1.99 5.02 -17.57
CA LYS A 282 -1.97 6.17 -16.64
C LYS A 282 -2.93 7.27 -17.09
N ARG A 283 -2.89 7.67 -18.38
CA ARG A 283 -3.81 8.69 -18.89
C ARG A 283 -5.27 8.29 -18.73
N LYS A 284 -5.62 7.05 -19.03
CA LYS A 284 -6.99 6.54 -18.86
C LYS A 284 -7.46 6.64 -17.40
N VAL A 285 -6.65 6.17 -16.46
CA VAL A 285 -6.97 6.18 -15.02
C VAL A 285 -7.05 7.60 -14.47
N ILE A 286 -6.07 8.44 -14.80
CA ILE A 286 -6.02 9.83 -14.33
C ILE A 286 -7.19 10.66 -14.87
N ASN A 287 -7.60 10.45 -16.13
CA ASN A 287 -8.78 11.08 -16.67
C ASN A 287 -10.06 10.63 -15.93
N ALA A 288 -10.16 9.33 -15.59
CA ALA A 288 -11.29 8.83 -14.82
C ALA A 288 -11.32 9.43 -13.39
N PHE A 289 -10.18 9.64 -12.75
CA PHE A 289 -10.11 10.36 -11.47
C PHE A 289 -10.51 11.82 -11.60
N TYR A 290 -10.07 12.50 -12.67
CA TYR A 290 -10.50 13.86 -12.96
C TYR A 290 -12.02 13.93 -13.14
N ASP A 291 -12.59 13.01 -13.93
CA ASP A 291 -14.04 12.94 -14.13
C ASP A 291 -14.78 12.64 -12.83
N ASN A 292 -14.23 11.80 -11.95
CA ASN A 292 -14.83 11.45 -10.66
C ASN A 292 -14.80 12.60 -9.65
N LEU A 293 -13.72 13.38 -9.63
CA LEU A 293 -13.57 14.46 -8.65
C LEU A 293 -14.65 15.54 -8.81
N GLU A 294 -15.14 16.03 -7.68
CA GLU A 294 -15.90 17.28 -7.60
C GLU A 294 -15.01 18.48 -7.95
N VAL A 295 -15.63 19.59 -8.33
CA VAL A 295 -14.92 20.87 -8.55
C VAL A 295 -14.25 21.30 -7.24
N ASN A 296 -13.01 21.76 -7.32
CA ASN A 296 -12.09 22.05 -6.21
C ASN A 296 -11.65 20.81 -5.42
N GLY A 297 -11.97 19.61 -5.90
CA GLY A 297 -11.52 18.38 -5.31
C GLY A 297 -10.02 18.15 -5.48
N ALA A 298 -9.46 17.23 -4.67
CA ALA A 298 -8.05 16.95 -4.60
C ALA A 298 -7.72 15.50 -4.97
N LEU A 299 -6.69 15.33 -5.82
CA LEU A 299 -6.05 14.03 -6.08
C LEU A 299 -4.68 14.00 -5.40
N LEU A 300 -4.43 12.95 -4.61
CA LEU A 300 -3.14 12.66 -3.98
C LEU A 300 -2.60 11.34 -4.54
N ILE A 301 -1.42 11.40 -5.15
CA ILE A 301 -0.70 10.24 -5.68
C ILE A 301 0.55 9.96 -4.83
N GLY A 302 1.22 8.83 -5.04
CA GLY A 302 2.44 8.47 -4.29
C GLY A 302 3.59 9.45 -4.55
N HIS A 303 4.49 9.58 -3.59
CA HIS A 303 5.61 10.54 -3.63
C HIS A 303 6.59 10.33 -4.81
N SER A 304 6.68 9.11 -5.33
CA SER A 304 7.48 8.76 -6.52
C SER A 304 6.70 8.81 -7.83
N GLU A 305 5.42 9.20 -7.77
CA GLU A 305 4.52 9.28 -8.91
C GLU A 305 4.36 10.74 -9.34
N SER A 306 4.18 10.98 -10.64
CA SER A 306 3.98 12.31 -11.20
C SER A 306 3.00 12.25 -12.35
N LEU A 307 2.20 13.31 -12.52
CA LEU A 307 1.33 13.50 -13.68
C LEU A 307 2.01 14.29 -14.81
N HIS A 308 3.31 14.58 -14.68
CA HIS A 308 4.08 15.22 -15.75
C HIS A 308 3.98 14.38 -17.03
N ASN A 309 3.67 15.02 -18.16
CA ASN A 309 3.41 14.38 -19.46
C ASN A 309 2.20 13.40 -19.49
N ILE A 310 1.49 13.22 -18.40
CA ILE A 310 0.30 12.36 -18.33
C ILE A 310 -0.98 13.19 -18.44
N SER A 311 -1.12 14.25 -17.63
CA SER A 311 -2.31 15.13 -17.66
C SER A 311 -1.94 16.56 -17.33
N ARG A 312 -2.58 17.51 -18.04
CA ARG A 312 -2.50 18.96 -17.78
C ARG A 312 -3.80 19.52 -17.20
N ALA A 313 -4.75 18.65 -16.89
CA ALA A 313 -6.09 19.06 -16.44
C ALA A 313 -6.11 19.55 -14.98
N PHE A 314 -5.10 19.19 -14.20
CA PHE A 314 -5.02 19.57 -12.79
C PHE A 314 -4.17 20.81 -12.58
N GLN A 315 -4.57 21.66 -11.65
CA GLN A 315 -3.69 22.64 -11.04
C GLN A 315 -2.83 21.96 -9.97
N LEU A 316 -1.54 22.32 -9.93
CA LEU A 316 -0.59 21.79 -8.96
C LEU A 316 -0.49 22.76 -7.78
N GLU A 317 -0.70 22.22 -6.58
CA GLU A 317 -0.41 22.91 -5.32
C GLU A 317 0.83 22.28 -4.68
N HIS A 318 1.87 23.08 -4.52
CA HIS A 318 3.15 22.63 -3.96
C HIS A 318 3.19 22.86 -2.45
N PHE A 319 3.35 21.79 -1.72
CA PHE A 319 3.61 21.81 -0.28
C PHE A 319 5.00 21.23 0.01
N LYS A 320 5.52 21.49 1.22
CA LYS A 320 6.79 20.89 1.63
C LYS A 320 6.67 19.36 1.67
N GLY A 321 7.34 18.70 0.72
CA GLY A 321 7.41 17.24 0.64
C GLY A 321 6.25 16.56 -0.12
N THR A 322 5.32 17.30 -0.72
CA THR A 322 4.25 16.72 -1.56
C THR A 322 3.65 17.71 -2.53
N ILE A 323 2.99 17.18 -3.56
CA ILE A 323 2.17 17.92 -4.51
C ILE A 323 0.74 17.40 -4.38
N VAL A 324 -0.20 18.33 -4.34
CA VAL A 324 -1.64 18.05 -4.42
C VAL A 324 -2.14 18.50 -5.78
N TYR A 325 -2.92 17.66 -6.45
CA TYR A 325 -3.48 17.94 -7.76
C TYR A 325 -4.95 18.35 -7.61
N ARG A 326 -5.28 19.60 -7.96
CA ARG A 326 -6.64 20.19 -7.83
C ARG A 326 -7.38 20.16 -9.15
N LYS A 327 -8.64 19.76 -9.10
CA LYS A 327 -9.57 19.97 -10.19
C LYS A 327 -10.19 21.36 -10.06
N LEU A 328 -9.90 22.23 -11.02
CA LEU A 328 -10.54 23.55 -11.09
C LEU A 328 -11.93 23.50 -11.74
N ALA A 329 -12.66 24.59 -11.58
CA ALA A 329 -13.97 24.81 -12.20
C ALA A 329 -13.87 24.92 -13.75
#